data_3aff128e3cebe2a23b60adc0b2edb569
#
_entry.id   3aff128e3cebe2a23b60adc0b2edb569
#
_cell.length_a   1.000
_cell.length_b   1.000
_cell.length_c   1.000
_cell.angle_alpha   90.00
_cell.angle_beta   90.00
_cell.angle_gamma   90.00
#
_symmetry.space_group_name_H-M   'P 1'
#
loop_
_entity.id
_entity.type
_entity.pdbx_description
1 polymer ?
#
loop_
_entity_poly.entity_id
_entity_poly.type
_entity_poly.pdbx_seq_one_letter_code
_entity_poly.pdbx_strand_id
1 'polypeptide(L)'
;MLCCYTTLVSFLPLLAMAAPSVPGQGQVLSKRTISCLTVGSTATATWTNSAGQICTYSDVVGSNYSTNSAGEGDYSCNGRCGAGCTGTALGNAYTQDCFSHDICSYFENASGGSSDPNCGAAYNNAVDDTLFGVVSGCSQSNPSNAVSKPVGSPSCQ
;
A
#
# COMPACT_ATOMS: atom_id res chain seq x y z
N MET A 1 53.26 60.94 11.20
CA MET A 1 52.13 60.64 12.06
C MET A 1 51.70 59.25 11.73
N LEU A 2 52.14 58.23 12.53
CA LEU A 2 51.78 56.85 12.39
C LEU A 2 50.55 56.59 13.27
N CYS A 3 49.46 56.08 12.69
CA CYS A 3 48.32 55.56 13.44
C CYS A 3 48.37 54.07 13.41
N CYS A 4 48.58 53.44 14.56
CA CYS A 4 48.48 52.01 14.80
C CYS A 4 47.02 51.55 14.77
N TYR A 5 46.67 50.63 13.88
CA TYR A 5 45.42 49.84 13.94
C TYR A 5 45.68 48.56 14.71
N THR A 6 45.09 48.46 15.89
CA THR A 6 45.04 47.23 16.68
C THR A 6 43.84 46.43 16.24
N THR A 7 44.09 45.30 15.59
CA THR A 7 43.06 44.31 15.27
C THR A 7 42.75 43.43 16.49
N LEU A 8 41.56 43.59 17.03
CA LEU A 8 41.00 42.69 18.05
C LEU A 8 40.51 41.39 17.37
N VAL A 9 41.22 40.31 17.63
CA VAL A 9 40.77 38.95 17.23
C VAL A 9 39.86 38.44 18.32
N SER A 10 38.54 38.41 18.05
CA SER A 10 37.56 37.80 18.92
C SER A 10 37.56 36.29 18.70
N PHE A 11 38.02 35.56 19.70
CA PHE A 11 37.82 34.10 19.77
C PHE A 11 36.39 33.79 20.24
N LEU A 12 35.52 33.28 19.33
CA LEU A 12 34.29 32.65 19.73
C LEU A 12 34.56 31.20 20.17
N PRO A 13 34.10 30.78 21.34
CA PRO A 13 34.17 29.37 21.71
C PRO A 13 33.15 28.58 20.88
N LEU A 14 33.62 27.59 20.14
CA LEU A 14 32.78 26.56 19.51
C LEU A 14 32.08 25.74 20.61
N LEU A 15 30.81 25.99 20.87
CA LEU A 15 29.98 25.07 21.64
C LEU A 15 29.72 23.83 20.76
N ALA A 16 30.42 22.77 21.05
CA ALA A 16 30.09 21.45 20.52
C ALA A 16 28.77 20.99 21.13
N MET A 17 27.68 21.14 20.40
CA MET A 17 26.41 20.50 20.76
C MET A 17 26.55 19.00 20.50
N ALA A 18 26.68 18.22 21.57
CA ALA A 18 26.53 16.77 21.51
C ALA A 18 25.07 16.47 21.15
N ALA A 19 24.85 15.95 19.93
CA ALA A 19 23.55 15.43 19.55
C ALA A 19 23.21 14.23 20.44
N PRO A 20 22.00 14.15 21.00
CA PRO A 20 21.59 12.94 21.72
C PRO A 20 21.60 11.76 20.75
N SER A 21 22.41 10.76 21.06
CA SER A 21 22.37 9.47 20.39
C SER A 21 21.03 8.83 20.68
N VAL A 22 20.13 8.84 19.72
CA VAL A 22 18.92 8.04 19.75
C VAL A 22 19.36 6.56 19.77
N PRO A 23 19.03 5.79 20.82
CA PRO A 23 19.31 4.36 20.82
C PRO A 23 18.61 3.78 19.59
N GLY A 24 19.40 3.16 18.69
CA GLY A 24 18.90 2.54 17.48
C GLY A 24 17.80 1.54 17.85
N GLN A 25 16.56 1.92 17.59
CA GLN A 25 15.49 0.95 17.48
C GLN A 25 15.86 0.11 16.26
N GLY A 26 16.50 -1.02 16.50
CA GLY A 26 16.59 -2.08 15.51
C GLY A 26 15.16 -2.41 15.12
N GLN A 27 14.71 -1.86 14.01
CA GLN A 27 13.48 -2.34 13.39
C GLN A 27 13.76 -3.81 13.07
N VAL A 28 13.22 -4.68 13.90
CA VAL A 28 13.07 -6.08 13.53
C VAL A 28 12.16 -6.02 12.31
N LEU A 29 12.77 -6.16 11.11
CA LEU A 29 12.03 -6.42 9.89
C LEU A 29 11.29 -7.74 10.16
N SER A 30 10.07 -7.61 10.67
CA SER A 30 9.16 -8.74 10.76
C SER A 30 8.99 -9.22 9.32
N LYS A 31 9.49 -10.41 9.02
CA LYS A 31 9.30 -11.05 7.71
C LYS A 31 7.80 -11.20 7.54
N ARG A 32 7.21 -10.28 6.79
CA ARG A 32 5.79 -10.30 6.48
C ARG A 32 5.51 -11.56 5.67
N THR A 33 4.57 -12.37 6.14
CA THR A 33 4.15 -13.57 5.42
C THR A 33 3.17 -13.14 4.34
N ILE A 34 3.51 -13.38 3.08
CA ILE A 34 2.61 -13.15 1.96
C ILE A 34 1.54 -14.23 1.96
N SER A 35 0.29 -13.80 1.92
CA SER A 35 -0.86 -14.69 1.87
C SER A 35 -1.38 -14.78 0.43
N CYS A 36 -1.13 -15.91 -0.22
CA CYS A 36 -1.64 -16.16 -1.56
C CYS A 36 -3.15 -16.45 -1.54
N LEU A 37 -3.86 -15.90 -2.52
CA LEU A 37 -5.27 -16.15 -2.76
C LEU A 37 -5.46 -16.98 -4.03
N THR A 38 -6.55 -17.73 -4.09
CA THR A 38 -6.92 -18.50 -5.27
C THR A 38 -8.08 -17.82 -5.98
N VAL A 39 -7.95 -17.57 -7.28
CA VAL A 39 -9.04 -17.03 -8.11
C VAL A 39 -10.26 -17.92 -8.03
N GLY A 40 -11.42 -17.31 -7.84
CA GLY A 40 -12.69 -18.01 -7.65
C GLY A 40 -13.01 -18.38 -6.20
N SER A 41 -12.07 -18.30 -5.26
CA SER A 41 -12.34 -18.43 -3.82
C SER A 41 -12.89 -17.13 -3.23
N THR A 42 -13.59 -17.22 -2.11
CA THR A 42 -13.99 -16.04 -1.34
C THR A 42 -12.87 -15.62 -0.41
N ALA A 43 -12.56 -14.31 -0.40
CA ALA A 43 -11.65 -13.68 0.55
C ALA A 43 -12.31 -12.45 1.19
N THR A 44 -11.79 -12.03 2.34
CA THR A 44 -12.26 -10.82 3.03
C THR A 44 -11.18 -9.75 2.94
N ALA A 45 -11.48 -8.68 2.22
CA ALA A 45 -10.67 -7.47 2.20
C ALA A 45 -10.80 -6.74 3.54
N THR A 46 -9.70 -6.14 4.01
CA THR A 46 -9.69 -5.36 5.25
C THR A 46 -8.79 -4.14 5.06
N TRP A 47 -9.30 -2.97 5.42
CA TRP A 47 -8.53 -1.72 5.39
C TRP A 47 -8.94 -0.78 6.52
N THR A 48 -8.14 0.24 6.77
CA THR A 48 -8.49 1.32 7.70
C THR A 48 -8.73 2.58 6.89
N ASN A 49 -9.92 3.15 6.99
CA ASN A 49 -10.28 4.37 6.27
C ASN A 49 -9.73 5.64 6.94
N SER A 50 -9.93 6.80 6.32
CA SER A 50 -9.46 8.10 6.83
C SER A 50 -10.08 8.52 8.18
N ALA A 51 -11.20 7.92 8.55
CA ALA A 51 -11.82 8.11 9.88
C ALA A 51 -11.23 7.19 10.97
N GLY A 52 -10.25 6.35 10.61
CA GLY A 52 -9.65 5.38 11.53
C GLY A 52 -10.50 4.13 11.78
N GLN A 53 -11.55 3.92 11.01
CA GLN A 53 -12.41 2.76 11.11
C GLN A 53 -11.82 1.57 10.35
N ILE A 54 -11.98 0.38 10.90
CA ILE A 54 -11.65 -0.86 10.21
C ILE A 54 -12.84 -1.25 9.35
N CYS A 55 -12.63 -1.26 8.04
CA CYS A 55 -13.61 -1.66 7.05
C CYS A 55 -13.31 -3.07 6.55
N THR A 56 -14.37 -3.86 6.35
CA THR A 56 -14.28 -5.23 5.82
C THR A 56 -15.31 -5.45 4.72
N TYR A 57 -14.91 -6.24 3.72
CA TYR A 57 -15.80 -6.66 2.64
C TYR A 57 -15.36 -8.03 2.10
N SER A 58 -16.30 -8.94 1.93
CA SER A 58 -16.01 -10.28 1.42
C SER A 58 -16.55 -10.46 0.02
N ASP A 59 -15.71 -10.95 -0.89
CA ASP A 59 -16.11 -11.27 -2.26
C ASP A 59 -15.15 -12.29 -2.89
N VAL A 60 -15.46 -12.64 -4.14
CA VAL A 60 -14.71 -13.61 -4.93
C VAL A 60 -13.43 -12.99 -5.47
N VAL A 61 -12.31 -13.66 -5.23
CA VAL A 61 -11.01 -13.31 -5.78
C VAL A 61 -11.05 -13.42 -7.31
N GLY A 62 -10.53 -12.39 -8.00
CA GLY A 62 -10.61 -12.29 -9.46
C GLY A 62 -11.95 -11.72 -9.95
N SER A 63 -12.77 -11.15 -9.07
CA SER A 63 -14.01 -10.47 -9.44
C SER A 63 -13.76 -9.27 -10.36
N ASN A 64 -14.78 -8.89 -11.13
CA ASN A 64 -14.74 -7.76 -12.05
C ASN A 64 -15.84 -6.75 -11.68
N TYR A 65 -15.41 -5.61 -11.15
CA TYR A 65 -16.30 -4.51 -10.79
C TYR A 65 -16.33 -3.39 -11.84
N SER A 66 -15.51 -3.50 -12.88
CA SER A 66 -15.29 -2.45 -13.90
C SER A 66 -14.61 -1.22 -13.30
N THR A 67 -15.26 -0.05 -13.31
CA THR A 67 -14.78 1.19 -12.68
C THR A 67 -15.47 1.42 -11.33
N ASN A 68 -14.91 2.27 -10.48
CA ASN A 68 -15.55 2.72 -9.25
C ASN A 68 -16.74 3.67 -9.53
N SER A 69 -17.39 4.18 -8.49
CA SER A 69 -18.54 5.08 -8.65
C SER A 69 -18.18 6.45 -9.24
N ALA A 70 -16.91 6.84 -9.22
CA ALA A 70 -16.39 8.02 -9.91
C ALA A 70 -16.11 7.77 -11.42
N GLY A 71 -16.24 6.53 -11.89
CA GLY A 71 -15.93 6.13 -13.25
C GLY A 71 -14.43 5.94 -13.50
N GLU A 72 -13.64 5.77 -12.45
CA GLU A 72 -12.19 5.67 -12.49
C GLU A 72 -11.70 4.28 -12.09
N GLY A 73 -10.45 4.00 -12.44
CA GLY A 73 -9.76 2.75 -12.10
C GLY A 73 -10.16 1.57 -12.98
N ASP A 74 -9.42 0.48 -12.83
CA ASP A 74 -9.72 -0.82 -13.46
C ASP A 74 -9.74 -1.88 -12.37
N TYR A 75 -10.93 -2.23 -11.93
CA TYR A 75 -11.18 -3.22 -10.88
C TYR A 75 -11.60 -4.58 -11.46
N SER A 76 -11.04 -4.92 -12.61
CA SER A 76 -11.09 -6.28 -13.15
C SER A 76 -9.99 -7.13 -12.50
N CYS A 77 -10.21 -8.42 -12.31
CA CYS A 77 -9.25 -9.32 -11.64
C CYS A 77 -8.87 -8.89 -10.20
N ASN A 78 -9.84 -8.42 -9.40
CA ASN A 78 -9.59 -7.98 -8.03
C ASN A 78 -8.78 -8.98 -7.22
N GLY A 79 -7.74 -8.48 -6.56
CA GLY A 79 -6.76 -9.27 -5.81
C GLY A 79 -5.51 -9.64 -6.60
N ARG A 80 -5.47 -9.35 -7.91
CA ARG A 80 -4.25 -9.43 -8.69
C ARG A 80 -3.35 -8.24 -8.38
N CYS A 81 -2.10 -8.50 -8.07
CA CYS A 81 -1.14 -7.43 -7.83
C CYS A 81 -0.83 -6.68 -9.13
N GLY A 82 -1.21 -5.41 -9.18
CA GLY A 82 -1.19 -4.56 -10.37
C GLY A 82 -2.58 -4.30 -10.94
N ALA A 83 -2.71 -3.22 -11.72
CA ALA A 83 -4.02 -2.75 -12.19
C ALA A 83 -4.72 -3.78 -13.09
N GLY A 84 -5.95 -4.09 -12.77
CA GLY A 84 -6.86 -4.93 -13.53
C GLY A 84 -6.26 -6.26 -14.02
N CYS A 85 -6.86 -6.83 -15.06
CA CYS A 85 -6.38 -8.10 -15.64
C CYS A 85 -5.18 -7.92 -16.57
N THR A 86 -5.01 -6.75 -17.17
CA THR A 86 -4.03 -6.47 -18.24
C THR A 86 -2.93 -5.50 -17.83
N GLY A 87 -3.05 -4.89 -16.65
CA GLY A 87 -2.06 -3.95 -16.14
C GLY A 87 -0.69 -4.60 -15.96
N THR A 88 0.36 -3.77 -16.06
CA THR A 88 1.73 -4.21 -15.86
C THR A 88 1.91 -4.76 -14.45
N ALA A 89 2.24 -6.02 -14.35
CA ALA A 89 2.62 -6.68 -13.09
C ALA A 89 3.65 -7.77 -13.40
N LEU A 90 4.48 -8.08 -12.43
CA LEU A 90 5.35 -9.25 -12.49
C LEU A 90 4.51 -10.50 -12.19
N GLY A 91 4.26 -11.29 -13.23
CA GLY A 91 3.40 -12.47 -13.09
C GLY A 91 1.93 -12.11 -12.84
N ASN A 92 1.13 -13.11 -12.51
CA ASN A 92 -0.27 -12.96 -12.13
C ASN A 92 -0.43 -13.38 -10.68
N ALA A 93 0.29 -12.73 -9.76
CA ALA A 93 0.19 -13.01 -8.35
C ALA A 93 -1.13 -12.47 -7.80
N TYR A 94 -1.83 -13.30 -7.05
CA TYR A 94 -3.03 -12.92 -6.29
C TYR A 94 -2.73 -13.05 -4.80
N THR A 95 -2.86 -11.95 -4.07
CA THR A 95 -2.53 -11.90 -2.66
C THR A 95 -3.62 -11.21 -1.84
N GLN A 96 -3.62 -11.48 -0.53
CA GLN A 96 -4.56 -10.86 0.40
C GLN A 96 -4.44 -9.34 0.43
N ASP A 97 -3.22 -8.82 0.34
CA ASP A 97 -2.99 -7.38 0.41
C ASP A 97 -3.40 -6.66 -0.86
N CYS A 98 -3.11 -7.27 -2.02
CA CYS A 98 -3.58 -6.74 -3.31
C CYS A 98 -5.11 -6.76 -3.37
N PHE A 99 -5.77 -7.80 -2.85
CA PHE A 99 -7.22 -7.86 -2.77
C PHE A 99 -7.80 -6.77 -1.85
N SER A 100 -7.20 -6.58 -0.68
CA SER A 100 -7.63 -5.53 0.25
C SER A 100 -7.47 -4.13 -0.34
N HIS A 101 -6.37 -3.89 -1.09
CA HIS A 101 -6.13 -2.63 -1.76
C HIS A 101 -7.15 -2.37 -2.88
N ASP A 102 -7.41 -3.34 -3.75
CA ASP A 102 -8.34 -3.19 -4.88
C ASP A 102 -9.77 -2.90 -4.38
N ILE A 103 -10.22 -3.66 -3.38
CA ILE A 103 -11.56 -3.49 -2.80
C ILE A 103 -11.68 -2.15 -2.07
N CYS A 104 -10.66 -1.74 -1.30
CA CYS A 104 -10.61 -0.42 -0.68
C CYS A 104 -10.75 0.67 -1.74
N SER A 105 -9.90 0.64 -2.77
CA SER A 105 -9.86 1.67 -3.82
C SER A 105 -11.17 1.76 -4.59
N TYR A 106 -11.85 0.65 -4.77
CA TYR A 106 -13.17 0.63 -5.40
C TYR A 106 -14.23 1.36 -4.57
N PHE A 107 -14.36 1.03 -3.29
CA PHE A 107 -15.42 1.58 -2.44
C PHE A 107 -15.15 3.00 -1.97
N GLU A 108 -13.89 3.35 -1.74
CA GLU A 108 -13.50 4.69 -1.26
C GLU A 108 -13.26 5.69 -2.41
N ASN A 109 -13.45 5.28 -3.67
CA ASN A 109 -13.09 6.06 -4.86
C ASN A 109 -11.66 6.61 -4.79
N ALA A 110 -10.74 5.78 -4.32
CA ALA A 110 -9.38 6.17 -4.03
C ALA A 110 -8.51 6.14 -5.29
N SER A 111 -7.51 7.02 -5.34
CA SER A 111 -6.52 7.04 -6.42
C SER A 111 -5.58 5.83 -6.40
N GLY A 112 -5.59 5.04 -5.32
CA GLY A 112 -4.78 3.86 -5.13
C GLY A 112 -3.31 4.08 -4.80
N GLY A 113 -2.88 5.32 -4.54
CA GLY A 113 -1.50 5.65 -4.21
C GLY A 113 -1.19 5.63 -2.71
N SER A 114 0.10 5.64 -2.35
CA SER A 114 0.60 5.59 -0.97
C SER A 114 0.13 6.74 -0.07
N SER A 115 -0.19 7.87 -0.66
CA SER A 115 -0.67 9.07 0.05
C SER A 115 -2.19 9.16 0.15
N ASP A 116 -2.92 8.18 -0.37
CA ASP A 116 -4.37 8.16 -0.26
C ASP A 116 -4.81 8.01 1.20
N PRO A 117 -5.70 8.87 1.71
CA PRO A 117 -6.06 8.87 3.12
C PRO A 117 -6.88 7.64 3.55
N ASN A 118 -7.56 6.97 2.62
CA ASN A 118 -8.35 5.78 2.91
C ASN A 118 -7.59 4.49 2.60
N CYS A 119 -6.93 4.42 1.45
CA CYS A 119 -6.36 3.19 0.95
C CYS A 119 -4.83 3.16 0.90
N GLY A 120 -4.15 4.27 1.29
CA GLY A 120 -2.69 4.35 1.21
C GLY A 120 -1.96 3.30 2.06
N ALA A 121 -2.49 2.94 3.22
CA ALA A 121 -1.93 1.86 4.03
C ALA A 121 -2.07 0.49 3.35
N ALA A 122 -3.24 0.19 2.75
CA ALA A 122 -3.47 -1.02 1.98
C ALA A 122 -2.58 -1.06 0.72
N TYR A 123 -2.41 0.09 0.05
CA TYR A 123 -1.49 0.23 -1.07
C TYR A 123 -0.05 -0.13 -0.70
N ASN A 124 0.48 0.45 0.38
CA ASN A 124 1.85 0.18 0.83
C ASN A 124 2.05 -1.30 1.14
N ASN A 125 1.02 -1.96 1.65
CA ASN A 125 1.03 -3.39 1.87
C ASN A 125 1.07 -4.17 0.55
N ALA A 126 0.27 -3.79 -0.44
CA ALA A 126 0.18 -4.46 -1.72
C ALA A 126 1.41 -4.26 -2.62
N VAL A 127 2.13 -3.14 -2.48
CA VAL A 127 3.34 -2.85 -3.29
C VAL A 127 4.40 -3.93 -3.14
N ASP A 128 4.67 -4.37 -1.91
CA ASP A 128 5.65 -5.42 -1.66
C ASP A 128 5.22 -6.75 -2.27
N ASP A 129 3.92 -7.03 -2.27
CA ASP A 129 3.36 -8.25 -2.81
C ASP A 129 3.45 -8.33 -4.34
N THR A 130 3.61 -7.22 -5.04
CA THR A 130 3.78 -7.21 -6.50
C THR A 130 5.01 -8.00 -6.95
N LEU A 131 6.10 -7.92 -6.20
CA LEU A 131 7.32 -8.68 -6.46
C LEU A 131 7.37 -9.98 -5.67
N PHE A 132 7.15 -9.89 -4.37
CA PHE A 132 7.30 -11.02 -3.46
C PHE A 132 6.18 -12.04 -3.58
N GLY A 133 4.98 -11.66 -4.04
CA GLY A 133 3.89 -12.58 -4.33
C GLY A 133 4.26 -13.61 -5.40
N VAL A 134 4.97 -13.20 -6.45
CA VAL A 134 5.46 -14.11 -7.50
C VAL A 134 6.48 -15.10 -6.92
N VAL A 135 7.45 -14.59 -6.16
CA VAL A 135 8.49 -15.42 -5.53
C VAL A 135 7.91 -16.38 -4.49
N SER A 136 6.82 -15.97 -3.84
CA SER A 136 6.10 -16.78 -2.86
C SER A 136 5.16 -17.82 -3.48
N GLY A 137 5.08 -17.87 -4.82
CA GLY A 137 4.25 -18.86 -5.52
C GLY A 137 2.77 -18.47 -5.66
N CYS A 138 2.43 -17.17 -5.48
CA CYS A 138 1.05 -16.70 -5.61
C CYS A 138 0.59 -16.50 -7.07
N SER A 139 1.48 -16.73 -8.04
CA SER A 139 1.17 -16.58 -9.46
C SER A 139 0.19 -17.66 -9.94
N GLN A 140 -0.76 -17.24 -10.77
CA GLN A 140 -1.71 -18.14 -11.43
C GLN A 140 -1.57 -18.01 -12.95
N SER A 141 -1.74 -19.14 -13.66
CA SER A 141 -1.41 -19.24 -15.10
C SER A 141 -2.30 -18.40 -16.01
N ASN A 142 -3.52 -18.09 -15.59
CA ASN A 142 -4.43 -17.23 -16.32
C ASN A 142 -5.13 -16.28 -15.34
N PRO A 143 -4.96 -14.96 -15.48
CA PRO A 143 -5.82 -14.04 -14.77
C PRO A 143 -7.25 -14.31 -15.23
N SER A 144 -8.12 -14.68 -14.29
CA SER A 144 -9.51 -14.93 -14.57
C SER A 144 -10.34 -13.80 -14.01
N ASN A 145 -11.20 -13.24 -14.87
CA ASN A 145 -12.32 -12.41 -14.46
C ASN A 145 -13.45 -13.32 -13.98
N ALA A 146 -13.44 -13.68 -12.73
CA ALA A 146 -14.65 -14.23 -12.12
C ALA A 146 -15.70 -13.12 -12.14
N VAL A 147 -16.77 -13.31 -12.89
CA VAL A 147 -17.82 -12.29 -13.01
C VAL A 147 -18.57 -12.20 -11.69
N SER A 148 -18.23 -11.20 -10.92
CA SER A 148 -18.94 -10.83 -9.69
C SER A 148 -19.04 -9.31 -9.69
N LYS A 149 -20.16 -8.80 -9.21
CA LYS A 149 -20.34 -7.38 -8.93
C LYS A 149 -20.54 -7.24 -7.43
N PRO A 150 -20.09 -6.12 -6.81
CA PRO A 150 -20.28 -5.95 -5.39
C PRO A 150 -21.77 -5.94 -5.05
N VAL A 151 -22.14 -6.66 -3.99
CA VAL A 151 -23.49 -6.69 -3.44
C VAL A 151 -23.46 -6.04 -2.06
N GLY A 152 -23.95 -4.81 -1.98
CA GLY A 152 -23.95 -4.04 -0.74
C GLY A 152 -22.72 -3.16 -0.56
N SER A 153 -22.44 -2.79 0.68
CA SER A 153 -21.35 -1.89 1.08
C SER A 153 -20.47 -2.54 2.13
N PRO A 154 -19.23 -2.07 2.29
CA PRO A 154 -18.36 -2.51 3.38
C PRO A 154 -18.97 -2.27 4.75
N SER A 155 -18.60 -3.09 5.72
CA SER A 155 -18.88 -2.87 7.13
C SER A 155 -17.67 -2.16 7.75
N CYS A 156 -17.87 -0.95 8.27
CA CYS A 156 -16.83 -0.17 8.93
C CYS A 156 -17.19 0.06 10.42
N GLN A 157 -16.22 -0.12 11.34
CA GLN A 157 -16.42 0.05 12.78
C GLN A 157 -15.17 0.61 13.47
#